data_6fd792758b91a398af79da533f6ca98a
#
_entry.id   6fd792758b91a398af79da533f6ca98a
#
_cell.length_a   1.000
_cell.length_b   1.000
_cell.length_c   1.000
_cell.angle_alpha   90.00
_cell.angle_beta   90.00
_cell.angle_gamma   90.00
#
_symmetry.space_group_name_H-M   'P 1'
#
loop_
_entity.id
_entity.type
_entity.pdbx_description
1 polymer ?
#
loop_
_entity_poly.entity_id
_entity_poly.type
_entity_poly.pdbx_seq_one_letter_code
_entity_poly.pdbx_strand_id
1 'polypeptide(L)'
;MPASRLTDQVASELSDRLRKGEWKPGERLPTEHQLSAEFGVSRPTVRSALGRLESLGLTITRHGRGTFATPAHAEIRADLRRLESLSATIRSSGLEPLMAYRARGVRPATAEERDRLELSERSQVIATDRSLTASGEVVAFSYDAIDRRLLPTDFEVTSLTGSLFEALANNGISVATAVTEIHAASGSDIGWGRRPRNAAYVLLSQVHYQDNARPVMFNRTYFIEGRFTFSLVRTR
;
A
#
# COMPACT_ATOMS: atom_id res chain seq x y z
N MET A 1 -6.38 -21.97 -28.20
CA MET A 1 -5.96 -21.43 -26.88
C MET A 1 -7.16 -20.76 -26.25
N PRO A 2 -7.51 -20.97 -24.96
CA PRO A 2 -8.61 -20.27 -24.35
C PRO A 2 -8.33 -18.77 -24.27
N ALA A 3 -9.32 -17.95 -24.58
CA ALA A 3 -9.23 -16.48 -24.66
C ALA A 3 -8.68 -15.83 -23.37
N SER A 4 -8.90 -16.43 -22.19
CA SER A 4 -8.36 -15.97 -20.93
C SER A 4 -6.82 -15.99 -20.89
N ARG A 5 -6.18 -17.03 -21.44
CA ARG A 5 -4.73 -17.16 -21.45
C ARG A 5 -4.05 -16.11 -22.33
N LEU A 6 -4.65 -15.76 -23.48
CA LEU A 6 -4.16 -14.69 -24.35
C LEU A 6 -4.32 -13.31 -23.70
N THR A 7 -5.43 -13.06 -23.01
CA THR A 7 -5.64 -11.85 -22.23
C THR A 7 -4.56 -11.68 -21.16
N ASP A 8 -4.23 -12.78 -20.44
CA ASP A 8 -3.22 -12.79 -19.40
C ASP A 8 -1.81 -12.50 -19.95
N GLN A 9 -1.48 -13.10 -21.10
CA GLN A 9 -0.20 -12.85 -21.77
C GLN A 9 -0.05 -11.40 -22.22
N VAL A 10 -1.08 -10.84 -22.87
CA VAL A 10 -1.06 -9.42 -23.29
C VAL A 10 -0.98 -8.48 -22.10
N ALA A 11 -1.75 -8.75 -21.04
CA ALA A 11 -1.70 -7.92 -19.82
C ALA A 11 -0.33 -7.97 -19.15
N SER A 12 0.28 -9.16 -19.05
CA SER A 12 1.63 -9.33 -18.48
C SER A 12 2.68 -8.57 -19.27
N GLU A 13 2.70 -8.73 -20.60
CA GLU A 13 3.68 -8.05 -21.47
C GLU A 13 3.54 -6.54 -21.41
N LEU A 14 2.32 -6.01 -21.50
CA LEU A 14 2.07 -4.58 -21.36
C LEU A 14 2.46 -4.05 -19.97
N SER A 15 2.20 -4.83 -18.93
CA SER A 15 2.63 -4.50 -17.57
C SER A 15 4.14 -4.38 -17.47
N ASP A 16 4.89 -5.33 -18.05
CA ASP A 16 6.35 -5.31 -18.05
C ASP A 16 6.93 -4.12 -18.84
N ARG A 17 6.34 -3.80 -19.96
CA ARG A 17 6.74 -2.62 -20.79
C ARG A 17 6.47 -1.31 -20.06
N LEU A 18 5.33 -1.22 -19.38
CA LEU A 18 4.99 -0.11 -18.51
C LEU A 18 6.02 0.03 -17.38
N ARG A 19 6.38 -1.05 -16.70
CA ARG A 19 7.39 -1.06 -15.62
C ARG A 19 8.80 -0.70 -16.10
N LYS A 20 9.14 -1.05 -17.34
CA LYS A 20 10.40 -0.65 -17.98
C LYS A 20 10.42 0.82 -18.41
N GLY A 21 9.29 1.54 -18.25
CA GLY A 21 9.20 2.96 -18.56
C GLY A 21 9.02 3.27 -20.05
N GLU A 22 8.51 2.33 -20.83
CA GLU A 22 8.26 2.54 -22.27
C GLU A 22 7.25 3.69 -22.50
N TRP A 23 6.34 3.89 -21.55
CA TRP A 23 5.46 5.06 -21.51
C TRP A 23 5.63 5.79 -20.18
N LYS A 24 5.88 7.09 -20.27
CA LYS A 24 5.96 7.97 -19.10
C LYS A 24 4.57 8.15 -18.47
N PRO A 25 4.49 8.47 -17.16
CA PRO A 25 3.24 8.84 -16.52
C PRO A 25 2.48 9.93 -17.31
N GLY A 26 1.21 9.68 -17.58
CA GLY A 26 0.37 10.55 -18.39
C GLY A 26 0.52 10.37 -19.91
N GLU A 27 1.46 9.55 -20.37
CA GLU A 27 1.62 9.25 -21.78
C GLU A 27 0.56 8.27 -22.27
N ARG A 28 0.14 8.45 -23.50
CA ARG A 28 -0.91 7.63 -24.11
C ARG A 28 -0.33 6.32 -24.64
N LEU A 29 -0.96 5.21 -24.25
CA LEU A 29 -0.67 3.89 -24.82
C LEU A 29 -1.18 3.81 -26.27
N PRO A 30 -0.62 2.87 -27.08
CA PRO A 30 -1.18 2.58 -28.39
C PRO A 30 -2.66 2.20 -28.31
N THR A 31 -3.39 2.47 -29.39
CA THR A 31 -4.83 2.17 -29.44
C THR A 31 -5.12 0.66 -29.42
N GLU A 32 -6.33 0.28 -29.04
CA GLU A 32 -6.76 -1.13 -29.09
C GLU A 32 -6.50 -1.77 -30.48
N HIS A 33 -6.63 -1.00 -31.55
CA HIS A 33 -6.37 -1.47 -32.92
C HIS A 33 -4.88 -1.75 -33.13
N GLN A 34 -4.01 -0.84 -32.71
CA GLN A 34 -2.55 -0.99 -32.81
C GLN A 34 -2.06 -2.17 -31.99
N LEU A 35 -2.50 -2.27 -30.73
CA LEU A 35 -2.14 -3.40 -29.85
C LEU A 35 -2.69 -4.73 -30.38
N SER A 36 -3.90 -4.74 -30.97
CA SER A 36 -4.47 -5.93 -31.61
C SER A 36 -3.60 -6.42 -32.77
N ALA A 37 -3.11 -5.51 -33.60
CA ALA A 37 -2.18 -5.84 -34.70
C ALA A 37 -0.81 -6.31 -34.18
N GLU A 38 -0.26 -5.63 -33.16
CA GLU A 38 1.04 -5.93 -32.57
C GLU A 38 1.07 -7.33 -31.92
N PHE A 39 0.05 -7.64 -31.11
CA PHE A 39 -0.02 -8.91 -30.38
C PHE A 39 -0.67 -10.05 -31.20
N GLY A 40 -1.19 -9.80 -32.37
CA GLY A 40 -1.89 -10.80 -33.18
C GLY A 40 -3.16 -11.37 -32.51
N VAL A 41 -3.84 -10.57 -31.67
CA VAL A 41 -5.04 -10.98 -30.94
C VAL A 41 -6.24 -10.10 -31.27
N SER A 42 -7.44 -10.54 -30.88
CA SER A 42 -8.66 -9.78 -31.12
C SER A 42 -8.72 -8.48 -30.28
N ARG A 43 -9.41 -7.44 -30.78
CA ARG A 43 -9.65 -6.20 -30.03
C ARG A 43 -10.35 -6.41 -28.68
N PRO A 44 -11.37 -7.30 -28.54
CA PRO A 44 -11.93 -7.65 -27.24
C PRO A 44 -10.88 -8.21 -26.26
N THR A 45 -9.91 -9.03 -26.74
CA THR A 45 -8.81 -9.55 -25.90
C THR A 45 -7.93 -8.42 -25.37
N VAL A 46 -7.55 -7.46 -26.25
CA VAL A 46 -6.78 -6.28 -25.86
C VAL A 46 -7.56 -5.43 -24.85
N ARG A 47 -8.85 -5.19 -25.11
CA ARG A 47 -9.69 -4.41 -24.18
C ARG A 47 -9.77 -5.07 -22.81
N SER A 48 -9.91 -6.39 -22.76
CA SER A 48 -9.89 -7.13 -21.49
C SER A 48 -8.53 -7.02 -20.79
N ALA A 49 -7.42 -7.07 -21.53
CA ALA A 49 -6.08 -6.87 -20.99
C ALA A 49 -5.88 -5.46 -20.45
N LEU A 50 -6.29 -4.42 -21.20
CA LEU A 50 -6.23 -3.03 -20.74
C LEU A 50 -7.12 -2.80 -19.51
N GLY A 51 -8.31 -3.42 -19.45
CA GLY A 51 -9.18 -3.38 -18.27
C GLY A 51 -8.52 -4.01 -17.02
N ARG A 52 -7.70 -5.05 -17.20
CA ARG A 52 -6.89 -5.62 -16.10
C ARG A 52 -5.80 -4.65 -15.65
N LEU A 53 -5.08 -4.02 -16.59
CA LEU A 53 -4.08 -3.01 -16.25
C LEU A 53 -4.72 -1.81 -15.54
N GLU A 54 -5.92 -1.43 -15.93
CA GLU A 54 -6.67 -0.37 -15.27
C GLU A 54 -7.13 -0.80 -13.87
N SER A 55 -7.56 -2.05 -13.68
CA SER A 55 -7.90 -2.58 -12.34
C SER A 55 -6.69 -2.68 -11.42
N LEU A 56 -5.49 -2.87 -11.98
CA LEU A 56 -4.20 -2.78 -11.27
C LEU A 56 -3.73 -1.32 -11.12
N GLY A 57 -4.46 -0.35 -11.71
CA GLY A 57 -4.13 1.07 -11.71
C GLY A 57 -2.87 1.42 -12.50
N LEU A 58 -2.38 0.53 -13.34
CA LEU A 58 -1.23 0.75 -14.22
C LEU A 58 -1.59 1.66 -15.39
N THR A 59 -2.87 1.75 -15.74
CA THR A 59 -3.39 2.61 -16.78
C THR A 59 -4.70 3.25 -16.35
N ILE A 60 -5.10 4.32 -17.03
CA ILE A 60 -6.41 4.95 -16.90
C ILE A 60 -7.01 5.14 -18.29
N THR A 61 -8.24 4.67 -18.49
CA THR A 61 -8.97 4.86 -19.75
C THR A 61 -9.85 6.10 -19.65
N ARG A 62 -9.63 7.04 -20.57
CA ARG A 62 -10.46 8.25 -20.73
C ARG A 62 -11.33 8.08 -21.96
N HIS A 63 -12.64 8.05 -21.75
CA HIS A 63 -13.60 7.84 -22.84
C HIS A 63 -13.36 8.79 -24.01
N GLY A 64 -13.29 8.27 -25.24
CA GLY A 64 -13.00 9.04 -26.46
C GLY A 64 -11.55 9.54 -26.59
N ARG A 65 -10.71 9.45 -25.55
CA ARG A 65 -9.34 9.97 -25.56
C ARG A 65 -8.27 8.88 -25.59
N GLY A 66 -8.59 7.66 -25.14
CA GLY A 66 -7.70 6.51 -25.12
C GLY A 66 -7.25 6.12 -23.72
N THR A 67 -6.31 5.19 -23.66
CA THR A 67 -5.71 4.67 -22.42
C THR A 67 -4.36 5.34 -22.18
N PHE A 68 -4.10 5.76 -20.96
CA PHE A 68 -2.91 6.49 -20.56
C PHE A 68 -2.19 5.75 -19.44
N ALA A 69 -0.87 5.79 -19.47
CA ALA A 69 -0.02 5.31 -18.40
C ALA A 69 -0.25 6.13 -17.13
N THR A 70 -0.33 5.46 -15.97
CA THR A 70 -0.46 6.16 -14.68
C THR A 70 0.92 6.31 -14.02
N PRO A 71 1.09 7.21 -13.04
CA PRO A 71 2.32 7.30 -12.23
C PRO A 71 2.65 6.01 -11.46
N ALA A 72 1.71 5.08 -11.40
CA ALA A 72 1.80 3.83 -10.66
C ALA A 72 2.85 2.83 -11.19
N HIS A 73 3.65 3.22 -12.17
CA HIS A 73 4.72 2.38 -12.74
C HIS A 73 5.98 2.30 -11.89
N ALA A 74 6.19 3.23 -11.00
CA ALA A 74 7.28 3.11 -10.05
C ALA A 74 6.88 2.03 -9.04
N GLU A 75 7.43 0.83 -9.21
CA GLU A 75 7.36 -0.25 -8.23
C GLU A 75 8.00 0.24 -6.95
N ILE A 76 7.21 0.35 -5.89
CA ILE A 76 7.73 0.71 -4.57
C ILE A 76 8.40 -0.53 -4.00
N ARG A 77 9.73 -0.49 -3.90
CA ARG A 77 10.52 -1.61 -3.39
C ARG A 77 10.77 -1.43 -1.90
N ALA A 78 10.32 -2.37 -1.11
CA ALA A 78 10.55 -2.42 0.33
C ALA A 78 11.45 -3.60 0.69
N ASP A 79 12.60 -3.33 1.30
CA ASP A 79 13.45 -4.34 1.90
C ASP A 79 12.94 -4.64 3.30
N LEU A 80 12.38 -5.84 3.51
CA LEU A 80 11.80 -6.24 4.80
C LEU A 80 12.81 -6.33 5.96
N ARG A 81 14.12 -6.31 5.65
CA ARG A 81 15.17 -6.25 6.69
C ARG A 81 15.34 -4.85 7.27
N ARG A 82 14.84 -3.83 6.58
CA ARG A 82 14.99 -2.43 6.98
C ARG A 82 13.68 -1.92 7.56
N LEU A 83 13.76 -1.41 8.76
CA LEU A 83 12.62 -0.75 9.38
C LEU A 83 12.59 0.72 8.93
N GLU A 84 11.81 0.98 7.92
CA GLU A 84 11.62 2.33 7.38
C GLU A 84 10.15 2.72 7.46
N SER A 85 9.88 4.02 7.60
CA SER A 85 8.50 4.50 7.46
C SER A 85 8.02 4.33 6.02
N LEU A 86 6.74 4.02 5.83
CA LEU A 86 6.16 3.88 4.50
C LEU A 86 6.34 5.13 3.63
N SER A 87 6.32 6.32 4.26
CA SER A 87 6.65 7.57 3.56
C SER A 87 8.07 7.57 3.02
N ALA A 88 9.04 7.09 3.80
CA ALA A 88 10.44 7.02 3.36
C ALA A 88 10.60 6.02 2.22
N THR A 89 9.98 4.85 2.32
CA THR A 89 9.98 3.82 1.27
C THR A 89 9.38 4.33 -0.05
N ILE A 90 8.28 5.08 0.02
CA ILE A 90 7.67 5.68 -1.17
C ILE A 90 8.59 6.75 -1.78
N ARG A 91 9.17 7.64 -0.94
CA ARG A 91 10.11 8.68 -1.43
C ARG A 91 11.37 8.09 -2.06
N SER A 92 11.93 7.02 -1.48
CA SER A 92 13.12 6.36 -2.04
C SER A 92 12.87 5.74 -3.42
N SER A 93 11.60 5.49 -3.76
CA SER A 93 11.16 5.07 -5.09
C SER A 93 10.89 6.24 -6.06
N GLY A 94 11.21 7.49 -5.67
CA GLY A 94 11.00 8.70 -6.48
C GLY A 94 9.55 9.17 -6.54
N LEU A 95 8.70 8.72 -5.62
CA LEU A 95 7.27 9.05 -5.56
C LEU A 95 6.96 9.96 -4.38
N GLU A 96 5.90 10.77 -4.52
CA GLU A 96 5.42 11.65 -3.45
C GLU A 96 4.40 10.91 -2.56
N PRO A 97 4.74 10.66 -1.27
CA PRO A 97 3.81 10.04 -0.33
C PRO A 97 2.81 11.05 0.22
N LEU A 98 1.53 10.67 0.27
CA LEU A 98 0.52 11.38 1.03
C LEU A 98 -0.22 10.41 1.95
N MET A 99 -0.41 10.80 3.21
CA MET A 99 -1.18 10.07 4.20
C MET A 99 -2.51 10.77 4.43
N ALA A 100 -3.61 10.12 4.09
CA ALA A 100 -4.95 10.62 4.39
C ALA A 100 -5.53 9.84 5.57
N TYR A 101 -5.89 10.56 6.63
CA TYR A 101 -6.52 9.99 7.82
C TYR A 101 -8.04 10.01 7.64
N ARG A 102 -8.65 8.82 7.64
CA ARG A 102 -10.11 8.67 7.69
C ARG A 102 -10.64 8.88 9.11
N ALA A 103 -9.97 8.24 10.06
CA ALA A 103 -10.32 8.29 11.47
C ALA A 103 -9.04 8.34 12.31
N ARG A 104 -9.13 9.04 13.43
CA ARG A 104 -8.11 9.06 14.47
C ARG A 104 -8.78 9.43 15.79
N GLY A 105 -8.41 8.75 16.86
CA GLY A 105 -9.00 8.99 18.17
C GLY A 105 -8.45 8.07 19.24
N VAL A 106 -8.81 8.38 20.49
CA VAL A 106 -8.51 7.52 21.64
C VAL A 106 -9.71 6.61 21.87
N ARG A 107 -9.43 5.30 22.04
CA ARG A 107 -10.45 4.31 22.37
C ARG A 107 -9.87 3.18 23.26
N PRO A 108 -10.72 2.38 23.91
CA PRO A 108 -10.26 1.16 24.55
C PRO A 108 -9.53 0.23 23.57
N ALA A 109 -8.48 -0.41 24.04
CA ALA A 109 -7.76 -1.41 23.25
C ALA A 109 -8.62 -2.67 23.05
N THR A 110 -8.60 -3.22 21.84
CA THR A 110 -9.21 -4.53 21.55
C THR A 110 -8.45 -5.66 22.25
N ALA A 111 -9.02 -6.86 22.28
CA ALA A 111 -8.32 -8.03 22.87
C ALA A 111 -6.99 -8.32 22.16
N GLU A 112 -6.99 -8.27 20.82
CA GLU A 112 -5.77 -8.45 20.01
C GLU A 112 -4.72 -7.38 20.29
N GLU A 113 -5.12 -6.11 20.34
CA GLU A 113 -4.21 -4.99 20.62
C GLU A 113 -3.61 -5.09 22.04
N ARG A 114 -4.41 -5.54 23.01
CA ARG A 114 -3.91 -5.77 24.36
C ARG A 114 -2.84 -6.87 24.40
N ASP A 115 -3.09 -7.97 23.71
CA ASP A 115 -2.14 -9.07 23.59
C ASP A 115 -0.85 -8.62 22.90
N ARG A 116 -0.97 -8.00 21.72
CA ARG A 116 0.16 -7.55 20.91
C ARG A 116 0.98 -6.42 21.54
N LEU A 117 0.36 -5.57 22.33
CA LEU A 117 1.00 -4.40 22.96
C LEU A 117 1.26 -4.58 24.47
N GLU A 118 1.01 -5.77 25.01
CA GLU A 118 1.18 -6.08 26.44
C GLU A 118 0.41 -5.09 27.35
N LEU A 119 -0.85 -4.83 27.00
CA LEU A 119 -1.68 -3.86 27.68
C LEU A 119 -2.65 -4.53 28.67
N SER A 120 -3.00 -3.80 29.70
CA SER A 120 -4.04 -4.23 30.64
C SER A 120 -5.46 -4.09 30.04
N GLU A 121 -6.46 -4.72 30.66
CA GLU A 121 -7.85 -4.69 30.19
C GLU A 121 -8.44 -3.28 30.03
N ARG A 122 -8.02 -2.33 30.86
CA ARG A 122 -8.53 -0.95 30.87
C ARG A 122 -7.69 0.02 30.03
N SER A 123 -6.67 -0.49 29.33
CA SER A 123 -5.77 0.35 28.55
C SER A 123 -6.48 0.94 27.33
N GLN A 124 -6.05 2.13 26.99
CA GLN A 124 -6.48 2.84 25.79
C GLN A 124 -5.36 2.89 24.75
N VAL A 125 -5.76 2.96 23.51
CA VAL A 125 -4.86 3.20 22.38
C VAL A 125 -5.27 4.45 21.62
N ILE A 126 -4.31 5.08 20.98
CA ILE A 126 -4.58 6.00 19.88
C ILE A 126 -4.73 5.14 18.63
N ALA A 127 -5.94 5.09 18.10
CA ALA A 127 -6.24 4.34 16.89
C ALA A 127 -6.30 5.28 15.69
N THR A 128 -5.74 4.84 14.56
CA THR A 128 -5.83 5.56 13.30
C THR A 128 -6.19 4.64 12.15
N ASP A 129 -7.04 5.13 11.24
CA ASP A 129 -7.34 4.53 9.94
C ASP A 129 -6.79 5.46 8.86
N ARG A 130 -5.85 4.96 8.05
CA ARG A 130 -5.17 5.79 7.05
C ARG A 130 -5.17 5.11 5.68
N SER A 131 -5.21 5.92 4.63
CA SER A 131 -4.79 5.50 3.30
C SER A 131 -3.47 6.16 2.94
N LEU A 132 -2.63 5.42 2.25
CA LEU A 132 -1.34 5.86 1.74
C LEU A 132 -1.46 5.99 0.24
N THR A 133 -1.01 7.13 -0.29
CA THR A 133 -0.90 7.33 -1.74
C THR A 133 0.55 7.53 -2.13
N ALA A 134 0.86 7.14 -3.35
CA ALA A 134 2.11 7.44 -4.02
C ALA A 134 1.78 8.20 -5.30
N SER A 135 2.22 9.45 -5.38
CA SER A 135 1.91 10.37 -6.50
C SER A 135 0.42 10.42 -6.89
N GLY A 136 -0.46 10.45 -5.88
CA GLY A 136 -1.91 10.56 -6.06
C GLY A 136 -2.68 9.24 -6.17
N GLU A 137 -1.99 8.10 -6.26
CA GLU A 137 -2.62 6.78 -6.35
C GLU A 137 -2.59 6.07 -5.00
N VAL A 138 -3.72 5.52 -4.56
CA VAL A 138 -3.79 4.74 -3.31
C VAL A 138 -2.99 3.44 -3.48
N VAL A 139 -2.03 3.22 -2.59
CA VAL A 139 -1.13 2.06 -2.61
C VAL A 139 -1.30 1.15 -1.40
N ALA A 140 -1.81 1.67 -0.29
CA ALA A 140 -2.05 0.89 0.92
C ALA A 140 -3.12 1.52 1.82
N PHE A 141 -3.65 0.68 2.73
CA PHE A 141 -4.52 1.07 3.84
C PHE A 141 -3.90 0.58 5.14
N SER A 142 -3.86 1.43 6.16
CA SER A 142 -3.29 1.09 7.46
C SER A 142 -4.28 1.31 8.59
N TYR A 143 -4.32 0.37 9.51
CA TYR A 143 -5.00 0.43 10.80
C TYR A 143 -3.93 0.36 11.87
N ASP A 144 -3.81 1.39 12.67
CA ASP A 144 -2.74 1.52 13.65
C ASP A 144 -3.32 1.70 15.05
N ALA A 145 -2.66 1.10 16.03
CA ALA A 145 -2.94 1.25 17.46
C ALA A 145 -1.64 1.58 18.19
N ILE A 146 -1.57 2.73 18.83
CA ILE A 146 -0.43 3.19 19.61
C ILE A 146 -0.81 3.16 21.08
N ASP A 147 0.05 2.65 21.96
CA ASP A 147 -0.16 2.69 23.41
C ASP A 147 -0.32 4.14 23.88
N ARG A 148 -1.52 4.50 24.34
CA ARG A 148 -1.84 5.88 24.77
C ARG A 148 -0.92 6.39 25.87
N ARG A 149 -0.38 5.52 26.71
CA ARG A 149 0.50 5.87 27.85
C ARG A 149 1.86 6.40 27.44
N LEU A 150 2.26 6.19 26.18
CA LEU A 150 3.54 6.65 25.65
C LEU A 150 3.55 8.14 25.31
N LEU A 151 2.39 8.70 25.09
CA LEU A 151 2.24 10.11 24.68
C LEU A 151 1.74 10.98 25.81
N PRO A 152 2.05 12.28 25.83
CA PRO A 152 1.57 13.21 26.84
C PRO A 152 0.05 13.17 27.02
N THR A 153 -0.43 13.46 28.23
CA THR A 153 -1.89 13.43 28.52
C THR A 153 -2.68 14.47 27.71
N ASP A 154 -2.07 15.58 27.38
CA ASP A 154 -2.57 16.68 26.56
C ASP A 154 -2.30 16.51 25.06
N PHE A 155 -1.74 15.37 24.65
CA PHE A 155 -1.45 15.09 23.24
C PHE A 155 -2.73 15.13 22.40
N GLU A 156 -2.78 16.06 21.47
CA GLU A 156 -3.90 16.20 20.53
C GLU A 156 -3.79 15.19 19.38
N VAL A 157 -4.63 14.16 19.40
CA VAL A 157 -4.65 13.10 18.37
C VAL A 157 -4.96 13.66 16.98
N THR A 158 -5.68 14.78 16.92
CA THR A 158 -5.99 15.49 15.68
C THR A 158 -4.77 16.13 15.02
N SER A 159 -3.69 16.35 15.77
CA SER A 159 -2.42 16.86 15.26
C SER A 159 -1.61 15.80 14.48
N LEU A 160 -1.97 14.51 14.59
CA LEU A 160 -1.32 13.46 13.83
C LEU A 160 -1.50 13.69 12.33
N THR A 161 -0.40 13.91 11.64
CA THR A 161 -0.32 14.08 10.18
C THR A 161 0.90 13.35 9.66
N GLY A 162 0.90 12.96 8.39
CA GLY A 162 2.07 12.33 7.77
C GLY A 162 2.47 10.99 8.39
N SER A 163 3.74 10.83 8.67
CA SER A 163 4.34 9.59 9.19
C SER A 163 4.12 9.42 10.70
N LEU A 164 3.58 8.27 11.12
CA LEU A 164 3.50 7.94 12.55
C LEU A 164 4.87 7.78 13.20
N PHE A 165 5.88 7.30 12.47
CA PHE A 165 7.24 7.21 13.01
C PHE A 165 7.82 8.59 13.34
N GLU A 166 7.58 9.59 12.46
CA GLU A 166 7.99 10.97 12.73
C GLU A 166 7.21 11.56 13.91
N ALA A 167 5.89 11.31 13.98
CA ALA A 167 5.08 11.77 15.10
C ALA A 167 5.52 11.17 16.44
N LEU A 168 5.86 9.89 16.48
CA LEU A 168 6.40 9.22 17.67
C LEU A 168 7.77 9.80 18.05
N ALA A 169 8.68 9.94 17.06
CA ALA A 169 10.03 10.49 17.30
C ALA A 169 9.98 11.92 17.85
N ASN A 170 9.07 12.77 17.35
CA ASN A 170 8.88 14.13 17.85
C ASN A 170 8.38 14.17 19.32
N ASN A 171 7.84 13.05 19.82
CA ASN A 171 7.46 12.88 21.22
C ASN A 171 8.47 12.03 22.03
N GLY A 172 9.70 11.88 21.54
CA GLY A 172 10.77 11.16 22.23
C GLY A 172 10.62 9.64 22.20
N ILE A 173 9.78 9.10 21.32
CA ILE A 173 9.54 7.65 21.18
C ILE A 173 10.26 7.16 19.92
N SER A 174 11.37 6.47 20.10
CA SER A 174 12.09 5.81 18.99
C SER A 174 11.46 4.44 18.70
N VAL A 175 11.32 4.12 17.43
CA VAL A 175 10.96 2.77 16.97
C VAL A 175 12.22 2.11 16.45
N ALA A 176 12.69 1.06 17.13
CA ALA A 176 13.98 0.42 16.85
C ALA A 176 13.85 -0.89 16.08
N THR A 177 12.83 -1.69 16.40
CA THR A 177 12.60 -2.99 15.76
C THR A 177 11.12 -3.22 15.48
N ALA A 178 10.84 -4.14 14.56
CA ALA A 178 9.48 -4.62 14.34
C ALA A 178 9.46 -6.14 14.11
N VAL A 179 8.48 -6.79 14.70
CA VAL A 179 8.12 -8.18 14.35
C VAL A 179 7.01 -8.09 13.31
N THR A 180 7.21 -8.73 12.16
CA THR A 180 6.30 -8.66 11.02
C THR A 180 5.80 -10.04 10.64
N GLU A 181 4.49 -10.20 10.62
CA GLU A 181 3.79 -11.34 10.03
C GLU A 181 3.25 -10.94 8.66
N ILE A 182 3.35 -11.84 7.68
CA ILE A 182 2.93 -11.57 6.29
C ILE A 182 1.77 -12.51 5.95
N HIS A 183 0.66 -11.94 5.50
CA HIS A 183 -0.54 -12.67 5.15
C HIS A 183 -1.08 -12.25 3.78
N ALA A 184 -1.85 -13.12 3.14
CA ALA A 184 -2.71 -12.74 2.04
C ALA A 184 -4.03 -12.17 2.60
N ALA A 185 -4.55 -11.13 1.96
CA ALA A 185 -5.82 -10.52 2.33
C ALA A 185 -6.66 -10.17 1.10
N SER A 186 -7.96 -9.99 1.31
CA SER A 186 -8.90 -9.60 0.27
C SER A 186 -9.43 -8.18 0.49
N GLY A 187 -10.06 -7.60 -0.53
CA GLY A 187 -10.70 -6.29 -0.41
C GLY A 187 -11.83 -6.22 0.61
N SER A 188 -12.41 -7.36 1.04
CA SER A 188 -13.43 -7.42 2.09
C SER A 188 -12.89 -7.10 3.48
N ASP A 189 -11.59 -7.32 3.70
CA ASP A 189 -10.93 -7.08 4.99
C ASP A 189 -10.69 -5.59 5.26
N ILE A 190 -10.91 -4.74 4.23
CA ILE A 190 -10.75 -3.29 4.30
C ILE A 190 -12.13 -2.64 4.31
N GLY A 191 -12.51 -2.03 5.44
CA GLY A 191 -13.84 -1.48 5.65
C GLY A 191 -14.13 -0.16 4.94
N TRP A 192 -13.15 0.47 4.23
CA TRP A 192 -13.31 1.80 3.68
C TRP A 192 -12.34 2.12 2.52
N GLY A 193 -12.56 3.28 1.91
CA GLY A 193 -11.69 3.82 0.87
C GLY A 193 -12.02 3.32 -0.54
N ARG A 194 -11.60 4.11 -1.52
CA ARG A 194 -11.71 3.72 -2.94
C ARG A 194 -10.61 2.72 -3.25
N ARG A 195 -10.99 1.53 -3.65
CA ARG A 195 -10.07 0.43 -3.96
C ARG A 195 -10.53 -0.36 -5.17
N PRO A 196 -9.63 -1.06 -5.90
CA PRO A 196 -10.03 -1.95 -6.98
C PRO A 196 -10.95 -3.05 -6.44
N ARG A 197 -12.04 -3.33 -7.19
CA ARG A 197 -12.88 -4.50 -6.90
C ARG A 197 -12.06 -5.76 -7.15
N ASN A 198 -12.13 -6.73 -6.25
CA ASN A 198 -11.39 -8.00 -6.33
C ASN A 198 -9.86 -7.87 -6.33
N ALA A 199 -9.31 -6.79 -5.79
CA ALA A 199 -7.87 -6.71 -5.59
C ALA A 199 -7.41 -7.69 -4.51
N ALA A 200 -6.28 -8.32 -4.77
CA ALA A 200 -5.51 -9.02 -3.74
C ALA A 200 -4.65 -8.02 -2.97
N TYR A 201 -4.37 -8.33 -1.72
CA TYR A 201 -3.54 -7.52 -0.84
C TYR A 201 -2.50 -8.39 -0.16
N VAL A 202 -1.33 -7.82 0.05
CA VAL A 202 -0.38 -8.32 1.04
C VAL A 202 -0.67 -7.58 2.35
N LEU A 203 -0.99 -8.31 3.40
CA LEU A 203 -1.15 -7.77 4.74
C LEU A 203 0.16 -7.94 5.51
N LEU A 204 0.72 -6.83 5.98
CA LEU A 204 1.75 -6.84 7.02
C LEU A 204 1.08 -6.54 8.36
N SER A 205 1.12 -7.50 9.28
CA SER A 205 0.72 -7.36 10.68
C SER A 205 1.99 -7.18 11.50
N GLN A 206 2.16 -6.01 12.14
CA GLN A 206 3.44 -5.63 12.73
C GLN A 206 3.27 -5.13 14.16
N VAL A 207 4.16 -5.58 15.04
CA VAL A 207 4.37 -4.95 16.35
C VAL A 207 5.71 -4.23 16.33
N HIS A 208 5.71 -2.97 16.65
CA HIS A 208 6.88 -2.11 16.69
C HIS A 208 7.34 -1.91 18.14
N TYR A 209 8.65 -1.94 18.35
CA TYR A 209 9.29 -1.90 19.68
C TYR A 209 10.33 -0.79 19.75
N GLN A 210 10.52 -0.26 20.96
CA GLN A 210 11.67 0.56 21.32
C GLN A 210 12.92 -0.30 21.55
N ASP A 211 14.09 0.34 21.71
CA ASP A 211 15.36 -0.33 22.00
C ASP A 211 15.30 -1.22 23.26
N ASN A 212 14.47 -0.88 24.24
CA ASN A 212 14.26 -1.65 25.46
C ASN A 212 13.24 -2.79 25.30
N ALA A 213 12.92 -3.18 24.08
CA ALA A 213 11.93 -4.17 23.72
C ALA A 213 10.48 -3.89 24.19
N ARG A 214 10.17 -2.64 24.57
CA ARG A 214 8.81 -2.25 24.91
C ARG A 214 7.98 -2.08 23.63
N PRO A 215 6.80 -2.72 23.51
CA PRO A 215 5.92 -2.52 22.38
C PRO A 215 5.34 -1.09 22.39
N VAL A 216 5.28 -0.47 21.22
CA VAL A 216 4.88 0.92 21.02
C VAL A 216 3.60 1.02 20.20
N MET A 217 3.58 0.27 19.12
CA MET A 217 2.52 0.36 18.12
C MET A 217 2.28 -1.01 17.49
N PHE A 218 1.03 -1.36 17.35
CA PHE A 218 0.57 -2.46 16.51
C PHE A 218 -0.11 -1.90 15.28
N ASN A 219 0.21 -2.44 14.11
CA ASN A 219 -0.49 -2.06 12.90
C ASN A 219 -0.80 -3.24 11.99
N ARG A 220 -1.81 -3.04 11.15
CA ARG A 220 -2.15 -3.89 10.02
C ARG A 220 -2.19 -3.03 8.78
N THR A 221 -1.24 -3.24 7.87
CA THR A 221 -1.16 -2.51 6.62
C THR A 221 -1.44 -3.42 5.44
N TYR A 222 -2.46 -3.08 4.68
CA TYR A 222 -2.93 -3.79 3.51
C TYR A 222 -2.36 -3.12 2.27
N PHE A 223 -1.38 -3.73 1.64
CA PHE A 223 -0.73 -3.25 0.43
C PHE A 223 -1.46 -3.79 -0.79
N ILE A 224 -1.84 -2.92 -1.71
CA ILE A 224 -2.48 -3.33 -2.96
C ILE A 224 -1.45 -4.11 -3.78
N GLU A 225 -1.80 -5.32 -4.21
CA GLU A 225 -0.95 -6.16 -5.05
C GLU A 225 -0.54 -5.41 -6.32
N GLY A 226 0.73 -5.57 -6.74
CA GLY A 226 1.30 -4.88 -7.90
C GLY A 226 1.71 -3.42 -7.65
N ARG A 227 1.57 -2.89 -6.42
CA ARG A 227 2.03 -1.56 -6.02
C ARG A 227 3.32 -1.59 -5.20
N PHE A 228 3.49 -2.64 -4.40
CA PHE A 228 4.68 -2.88 -3.60
C PHE A 228 5.30 -4.21 -3.96
N THR A 229 6.63 -4.22 -4.03
CA THR A 229 7.43 -5.44 -4.02
C THR A 229 8.20 -5.50 -2.72
N PHE A 230 7.91 -6.52 -1.93
CA PHE A 230 8.66 -6.82 -0.71
C PHE A 230 9.79 -7.79 -1.04
N SER A 231 11.01 -7.43 -0.68
CA SER A 231 12.20 -8.26 -0.90
C SER A 231 12.88 -8.62 0.42
N LEU A 232 13.40 -9.85 0.46
CA LEU A 232 14.21 -10.35 1.56
C LEU A 232 15.35 -11.18 0.95
N VAL A 233 16.59 -10.75 1.13
CA VAL A 233 17.75 -11.54 0.73
C VAL A 233 18.06 -12.55 1.84
N ARG A 234 18.07 -13.81 1.48
CA ARG A 234 18.47 -14.91 2.38
C ARG A 234 19.85 -15.39 1.95
N THR A 235 20.78 -15.42 2.88
CA THR A 235 22.11 -16.04 2.72
C THR A 235 22.18 -17.36 3.48
N ARG A 236 22.99 -18.31 3.01
CA ARG A 236 23.24 -19.60 3.68
C ARG A 236 24.50 -19.49 4.52
#